data_e5031372b174eb38a202a3916a6c2efc
#
_entry.id   e5031372b174eb38a202a3916a6c2efc
#
_cell.length_a   1.000
_cell.length_b   1.000
_cell.length_c   1.000
_cell.angle_alpha   90.00
_cell.angle_beta   90.00
_cell.angle_gamma   90.00
#
_symmetry.space_group_name_H-M   'P 1'
#
loop_
_entity.id
_entity.type
_entity.pdbx_description
1 polymer ?
#
loop_
_entity_poly.entity_id
_entity_poly.type
_entity_poly.pdbx_seq_one_letter_code
_entity_poly.pdbx_strand_id
1 'polypeptide(L)'
;MLLSSLAALLVLAGSCRKAEEPQVNKGRLEVYKDFPSKYIPSRTVRVWLPEGYTSDKQYDVLYMHDGQMLFDARTSWNRQEWGIDEAMDSLQASGKIRPTIVIAIDNTLNRIGEFCPDDIVEYLPEGSDVYPFLTAQGNDYLRFIVEELKPFIDSTYATYPEREHTWLMGSSCGGLISSYALCKYPEVFAGAACLSTHCTLAFPRPDKPDSAVMAAYRRYLTEHLAVNSAKLYMDNGDKTLDAYYGEAQAAINASLRAAGWDSAHFAYQYFPGAAHCEDDWQARLPIPLSFLLE
;
A
#
# COMPACT_ATOMS: atom_id res chain seq x y z
N MET A 1 33.62 18.93 61.96
CA MET A 1 32.64 19.57 61.07
C MET A 1 32.53 18.70 59.86
N LEU A 2 31.47 17.88 59.83
CA LEU A 2 31.12 17.01 58.68
C LEU A 2 30.04 17.73 57.88
N LEU A 3 30.31 18.04 56.65
CA LEU A 3 29.32 18.52 55.66
C LEU A 3 28.78 17.32 54.90
N SER A 4 27.53 16.96 55.18
CA SER A 4 26.76 15.98 54.43
C SER A 4 26.11 16.67 53.23
N SER A 5 26.54 16.35 52.00
CA SER A 5 25.92 16.75 50.75
C SER A 5 24.77 15.79 50.42
N LEU A 6 23.53 16.30 50.47
CA LEU A 6 22.35 15.63 50.03
C LEU A 6 22.24 15.76 48.50
N ALA A 7 22.47 14.68 47.79
CA ALA A 7 22.20 14.64 46.33
C ALA A 7 20.72 14.34 46.11
N ALA A 8 19.98 15.32 45.62
CA ALA A 8 18.58 15.15 45.21
C ALA A 8 18.54 14.41 43.89
N LEU A 9 18.05 13.16 43.90
CA LEU A 9 17.73 12.39 42.70
C LEU A 9 16.43 12.93 42.08
N LEU A 10 16.55 13.71 41.02
CA LEU A 10 15.41 14.08 40.17
C LEU A 10 14.97 12.83 39.37
N VAL A 11 13.92 12.16 39.80
CA VAL A 11 13.21 11.16 39.03
C VAL A 11 12.44 11.90 37.94
N LEU A 12 12.97 11.92 36.71
CA LEU A 12 12.22 12.30 35.54
C LEU A 12 11.15 11.23 35.28
N ALA A 13 9.94 11.48 35.78
CA ALA A 13 8.76 10.73 35.38
C ALA A 13 8.50 11.01 33.90
N GLY A 14 9.10 10.19 33.03
CA GLY A 14 8.75 10.15 31.62
C GLY A 14 7.27 9.81 31.50
N SER A 15 6.46 10.79 31.18
CA SER A 15 5.06 10.59 30.82
C SER A 15 5.03 9.73 29.56
N CYS A 16 4.82 8.43 29.72
CA CYS A 16 4.48 7.55 28.61
C CYS A 16 3.13 8.02 28.07
N ARG A 17 3.13 8.90 27.05
CA ARG A 17 1.90 9.22 26.34
C ARG A 17 1.41 7.92 25.73
N LYS A 18 0.24 7.43 26.16
CA LYS A 18 -0.47 6.38 25.43
C LYS A 18 -0.59 6.87 23.99
N ALA A 19 -0.15 6.04 23.03
CA ALA A 19 -0.42 6.31 21.64
C ALA A 19 -1.94 6.49 21.47
N GLU A 20 -2.34 7.61 20.89
CA GLU A 20 -3.75 7.85 20.59
C GLU A 20 -4.23 6.76 19.62
N GLU A 21 -5.38 6.18 19.89
CA GLU A 21 -6.03 5.28 18.95
C GLU A 21 -6.58 6.11 17.80
N PRO A 22 -6.42 5.64 16.53
CA PRO A 22 -6.97 6.35 15.38
C PRO A 22 -8.49 6.42 15.49
N GLN A 23 -9.04 7.55 15.10
CA GLN A 23 -10.49 7.75 15.03
C GLN A 23 -10.91 7.76 13.57
N VAL A 24 -12.01 7.10 13.27
CA VAL A 24 -12.66 7.14 11.96
C VAL A 24 -13.88 8.03 12.02
N ASN A 25 -14.16 8.75 10.95
CA ASN A 25 -15.34 9.60 10.80
C ASN A 25 -16.55 8.78 10.32
N LYS A 26 -16.28 7.67 9.64
CA LYS A 26 -17.27 6.78 9.04
C LYS A 26 -16.98 5.32 9.34
N GLY A 27 -18.05 4.55 9.59
CA GLY A 27 -17.92 3.14 9.93
C GLY A 27 -17.29 2.91 11.31
N ARG A 28 -16.58 1.80 11.47
CA ARG A 28 -15.85 1.47 12.70
C ARG A 28 -14.51 0.83 12.41
N LEU A 29 -13.56 0.99 13.32
CA LEU A 29 -12.22 0.45 13.20
C LEU A 29 -11.96 -0.59 14.31
N GLU A 30 -11.52 -1.78 13.92
CA GLU A 30 -11.00 -2.80 14.83
C GLU A 30 -9.48 -2.86 14.68
N VAL A 31 -8.74 -2.87 15.79
CA VAL A 31 -7.28 -2.73 15.79
C VAL A 31 -6.64 -3.95 16.42
N TYR A 32 -5.85 -4.67 15.66
CA TYR A 32 -5.04 -5.80 16.08
C TYR A 32 -3.60 -5.34 16.24
N LYS A 33 -3.22 -5.01 17.49
CA LYS A 33 -1.83 -4.66 17.81
C LYS A 33 -0.97 -5.92 17.86
N ASP A 34 0.29 -5.77 17.44
CA ASP A 34 1.27 -6.86 17.46
C ASP A 34 0.78 -8.14 16.74
N PHE A 35 0.05 -7.97 15.62
CA PHE A 35 -0.40 -9.10 14.80
C PHE A 35 0.82 -9.95 14.43
N PRO A 36 0.85 -11.24 14.81
CA PRO A 36 2.04 -12.07 14.68
C PRO A 36 2.27 -12.50 13.24
N SER A 37 3.53 -12.74 12.88
CA SER A 37 3.92 -13.36 11.63
C SER A 37 5.15 -14.25 11.82
N LYS A 38 5.26 -15.28 11.00
CA LYS A 38 6.45 -16.14 10.89
C LYS A 38 7.48 -15.56 9.91
N TYR A 39 7.05 -14.66 9.03
CA TYR A 39 7.82 -14.18 7.90
C TYR A 39 8.45 -12.82 8.15
N ILE A 40 7.75 -11.96 8.85
CA ILE A 40 8.13 -10.56 9.07
C ILE A 40 7.85 -10.15 10.52
N PRO A 41 8.46 -9.07 11.03
CA PRO A 41 8.14 -8.56 12.37
C PRO A 41 6.64 -8.30 12.54
N SER A 42 6.12 -8.54 13.76
CA SER A 42 4.74 -8.22 14.10
C SER A 42 4.42 -6.74 13.88
N ARG A 43 3.17 -6.45 13.56
CA ARG A 43 2.71 -5.11 13.23
C ARG A 43 1.27 -4.89 13.62
N THR A 44 0.84 -3.66 13.61
CA THR A 44 -0.57 -3.34 13.75
C THR A 44 -1.29 -3.58 12.43
N VAL A 45 -2.42 -4.27 12.52
CA VAL A 45 -3.40 -4.41 11.43
C VAL A 45 -4.69 -3.75 11.89
N ARG A 46 -5.29 -2.92 11.04
CA ARG A 46 -6.57 -2.27 11.28
C ARG A 46 -7.59 -2.78 10.29
N VAL A 47 -8.77 -3.11 10.78
CA VAL A 47 -9.89 -3.55 9.96
C VAL A 47 -10.98 -2.49 10.04
N TRP A 48 -11.20 -1.80 8.93
CA TRP A 48 -12.32 -0.88 8.80
C TRP A 48 -13.55 -1.60 8.26
N LEU A 49 -14.66 -1.41 8.95
CA LEU A 49 -15.95 -1.99 8.65
C LEU A 49 -16.94 -0.85 8.32
N PRO A 50 -17.64 -0.90 7.17
CA PRO A 50 -18.57 0.15 6.78
C PRO A 50 -19.75 0.31 7.76
N GLU A 51 -20.44 1.45 7.70
CA GLU A 51 -21.70 1.61 8.43
C GLU A 51 -22.69 0.53 8.02
N GLY A 52 -23.33 -0.09 9.00
CA GLY A 52 -24.27 -1.19 8.76
C GLY A 52 -23.63 -2.52 8.39
N TYR A 53 -22.32 -2.70 8.65
CA TYR A 53 -21.70 -4.03 8.55
C TYR A 53 -22.44 -5.06 9.40
N THR A 54 -22.74 -6.20 8.79
CA THR A 54 -23.38 -7.35 9.46
C THR A 54 -22.69 -8.64 9.01
N SER A 55 -22.77 -9.68 9.83
CA SER A 55 -22.17 -10.99 9.51
C SER A 55 -23.06 -11.89 8.62
N ASP A 56 -24.25 -11.44 8.25
CA ASP A 56 -25.18 -12.12 7.35
C ASP A 56 -25.03 -11.71 5.87
N LYS A 57 -24.14 -10.75 5.60
CA LYS A 57 -23.75 -10.31 4.25
C LYS A 57 -22.26 -10.53 4.05
N GLN A 58 -21.87 -10.78 2.82
CA GLN A 58 -20.45 -10.92 2.47
C GLN A 58 -19.93 -9.64 1.81
N TYR A 59 -18.64 -9.39 2.02
CA TYR A 59 -17.96 -8.17 1.60
C TYR A 59 -16.71 -8.51 0.79
N ASP A 60 -16.40 -7.66 -0.17
CA ASP A 60 -15.10 -7.62 -0.81
C ASP A 60 -14.04 -7.16 0.22
N VAL A 61 -12.79 -7.46 -0.05
CA VAL A 61 -11.66 -7.09 0.82
C VAL A 61 -10.64 -6.27 0.07
N LEU A 62 -10.38 -5.05 0.54
CA LEU A 62 -9.32 -4.18 0.05
C LEU A 62 -8.16 -4.14 1.07
N TYR A 63 -7.03 -4.75 0.72
CA TYR A 63 -5.80 -4.66 1.51
C TYR A 63 -5.05 -3.40 1.13
N MET A 64 -4.77 -2.55 2.11
CA MET A 64 -4.04 -1.29 1.92
C MET A 64 -2.76 -1.25 2.74
N HIS A 65 -1.68 -0.83 2.09
CA HIS A 65 -0.38 -0.62 2.73
C HIS A 65 -0.33 0.71 3.48
N ASP A 66 0.67 0.88 4.36
CA ASP A 66 0.88 2.09 5.15
C ASP A 66 -0.34 2.44 6.04
N GLY A 67 -0.88 1.43 6.72
CA GLY A 67 -2.16 1.46 7.43
C GLY A 67 -2.32 2.58 8.45
N GLN A 68 -1.22 3.03 9.07
CA GLN A 68 -1.22 4.15 10.01
C GLN A 68 -1.52 5.51 9.35
N MET A 69 -1.51 5.59 8.01
CA MET A 69 -1.73 6.82 7.25
C MET A 69 -3.16 6.96 6.73
N LEU A 70 -4.03 5.96 6.93
CA LEU A 70 -5.26 5.84 6.14
C LEU A 70 -6.46 6.57 6.74
N PHE A 71 -6.55 6.70 8.09
CA PHE A 71 -7.79 7.05 8.77
C PHE A 71 -7.72 8.30 9.66
N ASP A 72 -6.56 8.73 10.09
CA ASP A 72 -6.44 9.79 11.10
C ASP A 72 -5.08 10.49 11.01
N ALA A 73 -5.09 11.74 10.61
CA ALA A 73 -3.90 12.57 10.50
C ALA A 73 -3.10 12.70 11.81
N ARG A 74 -3.76 12.51 12.97
CA ARG A 74 -3.09 12.58 14.28
C ARG A 74 -2.17 11.41 14.52
N THR A 75 -2.48 10.24 13.93
CA THR A 75 -1.69 9.00 14.05
C THR A 75 -0.65 8.85 12.94
N SER A 76 -0.76 9.63 11.87
CA SER A 76 0.18 9.64 10.75
C SER A 76 1.50 10.36 11.11
N TRP A 77 2.59 9.95 10.48
CA TRP A 77 3.92 10.53 10.74
C TRP A 77 4.06 11.99 10.22
N ASN A 78 3.34 12.35 9.15
CA ASN A 78 3.41 13.66 8.51
C ASN A 78 2.17 14.55 8.77
N ARG A 79 1.24 14.06 9.60
CA ARG A 79 -0.02 14.77 9.93
C ARG A 79 -0.97 14.94 8.74
N GLN A 80 -0.86 14.07 7.75
CA GLN A 80 -1.78 13.94 6.64
C GLN A 80 -2.39 12.54 6.66
N GLU A 81 -3.57 12.38 6.08
CA GLU A 81 -4.25 11.08 6.00
C GLU A 81 -4.86 10.87 4.62
N TRP A 82 -5.22 9.63 4.33
CA TRP A 82 -5.89 9.30 3.08
C TRP A 82 -7.41 9.54 3.11
N GLY A 83 -8.03 9.61 4.29
CA GLY A 83 -9.50 9.72 4.42
C GLY A 83 -10.23 8.57 3.74
N ILE A 84 -9.70 7.34 3.89
CA ILE A 84 -10.23 6.18 3.19
C ILE A 84 -11.61 5.79 3.68
N ASP A 85 -11.94 6.01 4.94
CA ASP A 85 -13.25 5.71 5.52
C ASP A 85 -14.35 6.61 4.92
N GLU A 86 -14.08 7.90 4.72
CA GLU A 86 -15.05 8.81 4.08
C GLU A 86 -15.24 8.48 2.61
N ALA A 87 -14.14 8.18 1.89
CA ALA A 87 -14.21 7.83 0.48
C ALA A 87 -14.99 6.53 0.27
N MET A 88 -14.69 5.49 1.05
CA MET A 88 -15.36 4.19 0.99
C MET A 88 -16.83 4.30 1.38
N ASP A 89 -17.16 5.02 2.47
CA ASP A 89 -18.53 5.24 2.90
C ASP A 89 -19.36 5.94 1.80
N SER A 90 -18.83 7.03 1.26
CA SER A 90 -19.51 7.78 0.20
C SER A 90 -19.78 6.97 -1.07
N LEU A 91 -18.78 6.19 -1.50
CA LEU A 91 -18.90 5.37 -2.71
C LEU A 91 -19.86 4.18 -2.51
N GLN A 92 -19.80 3.51 -1.36
CA GLN A 92 -20.72 2.40 -1.03
C GLN A 92 -22.16 2.90 -0.83
N ALA A 93 -22.36 4.01 -0.10
CA ALA A 93 -23.69 4.59 0.11
C ALA A 93 -24.35 5.03 -1.20
N SER A 94 -23.56 5.47 -2.18
CA SER A 94 -24.06 5.82 -3.52
C SER A 94 -24.26 4.63 -4.47
N GLY A 95 -23.89 3.41 -4.04
CA GLY A 95 -23.95 2.20 -4.86
C GLY A 95 -22.95 2.18 -6.03
N LYS A 96 -21.92 3.01 -6.00
CA LYS A 96 -20.88 3.05 -7.03
C LYS A 96 -19.86 1.94 -6.92
N ILE A 97 -19.68 1.41 -5.72
CA ILE A 97 -18.79 0.28 -5.47
C ILE A 97 -19.51 -0.79 -4.65
N ARG A 98 -19.00 -2.01 -4.74
CA ARG A 98 -19.52 -3.14 -3.97
C ARG A 98 -19.27 -2.96 -2.47
N PRO A 99 -20.08 -3.60 -1.59
CA PRO A 99 -19.81 -3.64 -0.16
C PRO A 99 -18.41 -4.21 0.11
N THR A 100 -17.54 -3.42 0.71
CA THR A 100 -16.12 -3.74 0.86
C THR A 100 -15.64 -3.35 2.25
N ILE A 101 -14.82 -4.19 2.89
CA ILE A 101 -14.05 -3.86 4.09
C ILE A 101 -12.62 -3.50 3.71
N VAL A 102 -11.96 -2.68 4.55
CA VAL A 102 -10.56 -2.28 4.32
C VAL A 102 -9.66 -2.88 5.38
N ILE A 103 -8.60 -3.55 4.95
CA ILE A 103 -7.57 -4.12 5.80
C ILE A 103 -6.31 -3.25 5.68
N ALA A 104 -6.10 -2.41 6.67
CA ALA A 104 -4.99 -1.47 6.72
C ALA A 104 -3.80 -2.09 7.44
N ILE A 105 -2.70 -2.26 6.73
CA ILE A 105 -1.48 -2.91 7.21
C ILE A 105 -0.43 -1.84 7.53
N ASP A 106 -0.11 -1.64 8.82
CA ASP A 106 0.92 -0.69 9.22
C ASP A 106 2.29 -1.10 8.66
N ASN A 107 3.04 -0.13 8.18
CA ASN A 107 4.44 -0.35 7.85
C ASN A 107 5.32 -0.33 9.11
N THR A 108 6.54 -0.78 8.95
CA THR A 108 7.61 -0.78 9.96
C THR A 108 8.78 0.10 9.52
N LEU A 109 9.81 0.18 10.34
CA LEU A 109 11.06 0.86 9.95
C LEU A 109 11.74 0.19 8.74
N ASN A 110 11.38 -1.07 8.43
CA ASN A 110 11.88 -1.79 7.26
C ASN A 110 10.98 -1.65 6.02
N ARG A 111 10.09 -0.65 5.98
CA ARG A 111 9.12 -0.42 4.89
C ARG A 111 9.72 -0.55 3.49
N ILE A 112 10.91 0.02 3.27
CA ILE A 112 11.55 -0.01 1.95
C ILE A 112 11.93 -1.45 1.56
N GLY A 113 12.49 -2.24 2.48
CA GLY A 113 12.82 -3.64 2.24
C GLY A 113 11.57 -4.50 2.03
N GLU A 114 10.57 -4.35 2.89
CA GLU A 114 9.32 -5.13 2.82
C GLU A 114 8.48 -4.80 1.58
N PHE A 115 8.59 -3.59 1.03
CA PHE A 115 7.87 -3.19 -0.18
C PHE A 115 8.72 -3.28 -1.45
N CYS A 116 9.95 -3.81 -1.34
CA CYS A 116 10.84 -4.03 -2.47
C CYS A 116 10.62 -5.43 -3.08
N PRO A 117 10.29 -5.53 -4.37
CA PRO A 117 10.11 -6.79 -5.06
C PRO A 117 11.43 -7.57 -5.21
N ASP A 118 11.58 -8.71 -4.54
CA ASP A 118 12.82 -9.51 -4.56
C ASP A 118 13.19 -10.01 -5.94
N ASP A 119 12.22 -10.53 -6.68
CA ASP A 119 12.49 -11.24 -7.94
C ASP A 119 12.96 -10.30 -9.07
N ILE A 120 12.81 -8.98 -8.91
CA ILE A 120 13.30 -8.00 -9.89
C ILE A 120 14.83 -8.00 -9.96
N VAL A 121 15.52 -8.47 -8.93
CA VAL A 121 16.98 -8.56 -8.91
C VAL A 121 17.54 -9.38 -10.08
N GLU A 122 16.82 -10.40 -10.54
CA GLU A 122 17.20 -11.23 -11.67
C GLU A 122 17.17 -10.49 -13.02
N TYR A 123 16.49 -9.35 -13.07
CA TYR A 123 16.36 -8.50 -14.23
C TYR A 123 17.35 -7.34 -14.25
N LEU A 124 18.09 -7.15 -13.17
CA LEU A 124 19.09 -6.10 -13.09
C LEU A 124 20.34 -6.46 -13.90
N PRO A 125 21.07 -5.48 -14.42
CA PRO A 125 22.37 -5.74 -15.02
C PRO A 125 23.33 -6.41 -14.03
N GLU A 126 24.19 -7.29 -14.56
CA GLU A 126 25.21 -7.96 -13.76
C GLU A 126 26.08 -6.93 -13.02
N GLY A 127 26.31 -7.15 -11.73
CA GLY A 127 27.10 -6.26 -10.86
C GLY A 127 26.35 -5.00 -10.43
N SER A 128 25.05 -4.89 -10.66
CA SER A 128 24.23 -3.81 -10.11
C SER A 128 24.23 -3.89 -8.58
N ASP A 129 24.62 -2.79 -7.94
CA ASP A 129 24.53 -2.62 -6.48
C ASP A 129 23.45 -1.59 -6.20
N VAL A 130 22.21 -2.05 -6.25
CA VAL A 130 21.02 -1.19 -6.17
C VAL A 130 20.34 -1.38 -4.83
N TYR A 131 20.53 -0.41 -3.96
CA TYR A 131 19.65 -0.28 -2.81
C TYR A 131 18.21 0.07 -3.31
N PRO A 132 17.14 -0.57 -2.85
CA PRO A 132 17.02 -1.37 -1.63
C PRO A 132 17.10 -2.91 -1.83
N PHE A 133 17.45 -3.41 -3.00
CA PHE A 133 17.44 -4.86 -3.28
C PHE A 133 18.35 -5.69 -2.35
N LEU A 134 19.39 -5.07 -1.78
CA LEU A 134 20.23 -5.74 -0.78
C LEU A 134 19.49 -6.14 0.50
N THR A 135 18.33 -5.55 0.75
CA THR A 135 17.50 -5.81 1.93
C THR A 135 16.06 -6.13 1.57
N ALA A 136 15.81 -6.53 0.31
CA ALA A 136 14.48 -6.85 -0.16
C ALA A 136 13.86 -8.00 0.64
N GLN A 137 12.60 -7.84 1.03
CA GLN A 137 11.78 -8.78 1.78
C GLN A 137 10.32 -8.76 1.29
N GLY A 138 10.09 -8.33 0.06
CA GLY A 138 8.75 -8.24 -0.53
C GLY A 138 8.07 -9.61 -0.59
N ASN A 139 8.83 -10.67 -0.89
CA ASN A 139 8.32 -12.03 -0.88
C ASN A 139 7.81 -12.45 0.50
N ASP A 140 8.54 -12.17 1.57
CA ASP A 140 8.12 -12.50 2.93
C ASP A 140 6.93 -11.64 3.37
N TYR A 141 6.90 -10.36 2.98
CA TYR A 141 5.76 -9.49 3.23
C TYR A 141 4.48 -9.97 2.51
N LEU A 142 4.58 -10.39 1.26
CA LEU A 142 3.44 -10.94 0.53
C LEU A 142 3.00 -12.31 1.09
N ARG A 143 3.92 -13.16 1.53
CA ARG A 143 3.59 -14.39 2.22
C ARG A 143 2.82 -14.13 3.51
N PHE A 144 3.22 -13.13 4.28
CA PHE A 144 2.45 -12.71 5.45
C PHE A 144 1.01 -12.35 5.07
N ILE A 145 0.79 -11.57 4.02
CA ILE A 145 -0.57 -11.21 3.58
C ILE A 145 -1.35 -12.45 3.15
N VAL A 146 -0.76 -13.29 2.30
CA VAL A 146 -1.47 -14.39 1.63
C VAL A 146 -1.65 -15.60 2.55
N GLU A 147 -0.62 -15.96 3.32
CA GLU A 147 -0.61 -17.21 4.09
C GLU A 147 -1.07 -17.04 5.54
N GLU A 148 -1.04 -15.81 6.08
CA GLU A 148 -1.38 -15.55 7.49
C GLU A 148 -2.54 -14.56 7.64
N LEU A 149 -2.42 -13.36 7.08
CA LEU A 149 -3.40 -12.29 7.28
C LEU A 149 -4.73 -12.58 6.56
N LYS A 150 -4.70 -12.93 5.27
CA LYS A 150 -5.91 -13.21 4.51
C LYS A 150 -6.72 -14.37 5.11
N PRO A 151 -6.16 -15.53 5.47
CA PRO A 151 -6.91 -16.59 6.15
C PRO A 151 -7.51 -16.15 7.49
N PHE A 152 -6.81 -15.31 8.25
CA PHE A 152 -7.35 -14.74 9.47
C PHE A 152 -8.56 -13.83 9.19
N ILE A 153 -8.48 -12.95 8.22
CA ILE A 153 -9.57 -12.04 7.83
C ILE A 153 -10.79 -12.83 7.37
N ASP A 154 -10.59 -13.78 6.46
CA ASP A 154 -11.68 -14.58 5.89
C ASP A 154 -12.38 -15.48 6.94
N SER A 155 -11.64 -15.89 7.98
CA SER A 155 -12.21 -16.67 9.09
C SER A 155 -12.90 -15.82 10.16
N THR A 156 -12.57 -14.53 10.24
CA THR A 156 -13.04 -13.62 11.31
C THR A 156 -14.18 -12.73 10.85
N TYR A 157 -14.19 -12.33 9.59
CA TYR A 157 -15.17 -11.42 9.01
C TYR A 157 -15.99 -12.10 7.91
N ALA A 158 -17.13 -11.54 7.61
CA ALA A 158 -18.03 -12.03 6.56
C ALA A 158 -17.52 -11.58 5.18
N THR A 159 -16.47 -12.20 4.67
CA THR A 159 -15.84 -11.88 3.40
C THR A 159 -16.13 -12.94 2.34
N TYR A 160 -16.04 -12.52 1.08
CA TYR A 160 -15.84 -13.45 -0.03
C TYR A 160 -14.36 -13.82 -0.09
N PRO A 161 -13.97 -15.11 0.10
CA PRO A 161 -12.55 -15.51 0.11
C PRO A 161 -11.95 -15.62 -1.30
N GLU A 162 -12.80 -15.60 -2.33
CA GLU A 162 -12.40 -15.81 -3.72
C GLU A 162 -11.59 -14.63 -4.25
N ARG A 163 -10.75 -14.92 -5.23
CA ARG A 163 -9.87 -13.96 -5.90
C ARG A 163 -10.59 -12.69 -6.35
N GLU A 164 -11.76 -12.85 -6.98
CA GLU A 164 -12.56 -11.79 -7.60
C GLU A 164 -13.06 -10.73 -6.59
N HIS A 165 -12.86 -11.00 -5.30
CA HIS A 165 -13.26 -10.17 -4.17
C HIS A 165 -12.07 -9.69 -3.33
N THR A 166 -10.82 -9.91 -3.82
CA THR A 166 -9.60 -9.59 -3.09
C THR A 166 -8.75 -8.57 -3.86
N TRP A 167 -8.54 -7.39 -3.27
CA TRP A 167 -7.96 -6.22 -3.91
C TRP A 167 -6.80 -5.65 -3.10
N LEU A 168 -5.90 -4.96 -3.80
CA LEU A 168 -4.76 -4.28 -3.19
C LEU A 168 -4.76 -2.79 -3.52
N MET A 169 -4.22 -1.96 -2.62
CA MET A 169 -4.00 -0.55 -2.90
C MET A 169 -2.83 0.00 -2.08
N GLY A 170 -2.06 0.88 -2.68
CA GLY A 170 -1.01 1.61 -2.00
C GLY A 170 -0.37 2.69 -2.86
N SER A 171 0.41 3.56 -2.23
CA SER A 171 1.15 4.61 -2.93
C SER A 171 2.66 4.37 -2.85
N SER A 172 3.39 4.97 -3.79
CA SER A 172 4.85 4.94 -3.77
C SER A 172 5.37 3.50 -3.78
N CYS A 173 6.17 3.11 -2.78
CA CYS A 173 6.58 1.72 -2.57
C CYS A 173 5.39 0.79 -2.32
N GLY A 174 4.28 1.28 -1.71
CA GLY A 174 3.04 0.53 -1.56
C GLY A 174 2.38 0.19 -2.91
N GLY A 175 2.44 1.10 -3.88
CA GLY A 175 2.03 0.81 -5.26
C GLY A 175 2.94 -0.20 -5.96
N LEU A 176 4.25 -0.13 -5.67
CA LEU A 176 5.23 -1.06 -6.20
C LEU A 176 4.96 -2.50 -5.73
N ILE A 177 4.81 -2.72 -4.41
CA ILE A 177 4.52 -4.04 -3.87
C ILE A 177 3.13 -4.54 -4.27
N SER A 178 2.13 -3.65 -4.45
CA SER A 178 0.80 -4.02 -4.93
C SER A 178 0.83 -4.59 -6.36
N SER A 179 1.57 -3.93 -7.27
CA SER A 179 1.74 -4.44 -8.64
C SER A 179 2.57 -5.73 -8.70
N TYR A 180 3.57 -5.84 -7.83
CA TYR A 180 4.36 -7.06 -7.70
C TYR A 180 3.51 -8.24 -7.19
N ALA A 181 2.60 -8.00 -6.27
CA ALA A 181 1.68 -9.00 -5.74
C ALA A 181 0.78 -9.60 -6.84
N LEU A 182 0.33 -8.80 -7.81
CA LEU A 182 -0.44 -9.31 -8.96
C LEU A 182 0.38 -10.29 -9.83
N CYS A 183 1.69 -10.06 -9.93
CA CYS A 183 2.58 -10.97 -10.65
C CYS A 183 2.84 -12.25 -9.86
N LYS A 184 3.02 -12.13 -8.54
CA LYS A 184 3.45 -13.21 -7.66
C LYS A 184 2.31 -14.14 -7.24
N TYR A 185 1.12 -13.59 -7.06
CA TYR A 185 -0.08 -14.29 -6.58
C TYR A 185 -1.31 -13.98 -7.46
N PRO A 186 -1.24 -14.29 -8.77
CA PRO A 186 -2.32 -14.00 -9.70
C PRO A 186 -3.61 -14.77 -9.38
N GLU A 187 -3.52 -15.85 -8.59
CA GLU A 187 -4.65 -16.64 -8.12
C GLU A 187 -5.32 -16.06 -6.86
N VAL A 188 -4.71 -15.06 -6.22
CA VAL A 188 -5.22 -14.48 -4.96
C VAL A 188 -5.84 -13.10 -5.18
N PHE A 189 -5.23 -12.26 -6.02
CA PHE A 189 -5.63 -10.87 -6.17
C PHE A 189 -6.29 -10.61 -7.53
N ALA A 190 -7.47 -9.99 -7.51
CA ALA A 190 -8.20 -9.59 -8.72
C ALA A 190 -7.67 -8.29 -9.33
N GLY A 191 -7.03 -7.44 -8.54
CA GLY A 191 -6.48 -6.20 -9.04
C GLY A 191 -5.78 -5.37 -7.97
N ALA A 192 -5.11 -4.32 -8.45
CA ALA A 192 -4.40 -3.37 -7.61
C ALA A 192 -4.53 -1.94 -8.11
N ALA A 193 -4.63 -0.99 -7.16
CA ALA A 193 -4.46 0.43 -7.43
C ALA A 193 -3.11 0.92 -6.88
N CYS A 194 -2.28 1.41 -7.78
CA CYS A 194 -0.89 1.76 -7.56
C CYS A 194 -0.70 3.27 -7.78
N LEU A 195 -0.86 4.07 -6.70
CA LEU A 195 -0.81 5.52 -6.75
C LEU A 195 0.64 6.01 -6.67
N SER A 196 1.02 6.94 -7.52
CA SER A 196 2.36 7.53 -7.52
C SER A 196 3.45 6.47 -7.33
N THR A 197 3.38 5.36 -8.07
CA THR A 197 4.23 4.19 -7.89
C THR A 197 5.70 4.54 -7.99
N HIS A 198 6.52 4.10 -7.02
CA HIS A 198 7.96 4.32 -7.03
C HIS A 198 8.67 3.44 -8.07
N CYS A 199 8.23 3.57 -9.33
CA CYS A 199 8.68 2.75 -10.46
C CYS A 199 10.13 3.02 -10.91
N THR A 200 10.76 4.08 -10.38
CA THR A 200 12.17 4.37 -10.64
C THR A 200 13.11 3.51 -9.82
N LEU A 201 12.64 2.96 -8.68
CA LEU A 201 13.43 2.21 -7.70
C LEU A 201 14.72 2.95 -7.27
N ALA A 202 14.77 4.27 -7.44
CA ALA A 202 15.95 5.09 -7.21
C ALA A 202 16.01 5.56 -5.75
N PHE A 203 16.73 4.83 -4.92
CA PHE A 203 17.01 5.17 -3.53
C PHE A 203 18.51 5.28 -3.29
N PRO A 204 18.99 6.19 -2.48
CA PRO A 204 18.32 7.37 -1.90
C PRO A 204 18.30 8.59 -2.85
N ARG A 205 18.61 8.41 -4.12
CA ARG A 205 18.79 9.47 -5.13
C ARG A 205 17.67 9.46 -6.19
N PRO A 206 16.41 9.81 -5.81
CA PRO A 206 15.28 9.80 -6.75
C PRO A 206 15.46 10.74 -7.94
N ASP A 207 16.32 11.77 -7.81
CA ASP A 207 16.73 12.70 -8.84
C ASP A 207 17.69 12.12 -9.90
N LYS A 208 18.14 10.87 -9.69
CA LYS A 208 19.05 10.16 -10.59
C LYS A 208 18.60 8.72 -10.81
N PRO A 209 17.43 8.52 -11.45
CA PRO A 209 16.95 7.18 -11.75
C PRO A 209 17.91 6.47 -12.71
N ASP A 210 18.12 5.19 -12.49
CA ASP A 210 18.87 4.34 -13.42
C ASP A 210 17.92 3.72 -14.43
N SER A 211 18.13 4.01 -15.71
CA SER A 211 17.30 3.51 -16.80
C SER A 211 17.27 1.99 -16.90
N ALA A 212 18.36 1.31 -16.51
CA ALA A 212 18.42 -0.15 -16.52
C ALA A 212 17.56 -0.74 -15.38
N VAL A 213 17.54 -0.10 -14.21
CA VAL A 213 16.67 -0.51 -13.09
C VAL A 213 15.20 -0.29 -13.41
N MET A 214 14.86 0.87 -13.99
CA MET A 214 13.50 1.14 -14.47
C MET A 214 13.05 0.11 -15.53
N ALA A 215 13.96 -0.25 -16.44
CA ALA A 215 13.69 -1.27 -17.44
C ALA A 215 13.50 -2.67 -16.82
N ALA A 216 14.26 -3.01 -15.77
CA ALA A 216 14.12 -4.28 -15.05
C ALA A 216 12.70 -4.42 -14.45
N TYR A 217 12.22 -3.42 -13.72
CA TYR A 217 10.87 -3.42 -13.16
C TYR A 217 9.79 -3.55 -14.25
N ARG A 218 9.88 -2.73 -15.30
CA ARG A 218 8.95 -2.78 -16.42
C ARG A 218 8.92 -4.15 -17.10
N ARG A 219 10.11 -4.75 -17.33
CA ARG A 219 10.21 -6.09 -17.92
C ARG A 219 9.56 -7.14 -17.02
N TYR A 220 9.86 -7.09 -15.73
CA TYR A 220 9.25 -8.00 -14.77
C TYR A 220 7.71 -7.94 -14.84
N LEU A 221 7.12 -6.73 -14.78
CA LEU A 221 5.68 -6.57 -14.91
C LEU A 221 5.13 -7.17 -16.21
N THR A 222 5.74 -6.87 -17.34
CA THR A 222 5.24 -7.33 -18.65
C THR A 222 5.42 -8.82 -18.90
N GLU A 223 6.39 -9.45 -18.26
CA GLU A 223 6.65 -10.89 -18.40
C GLU A 223 5.82 -11.74 -17.45
N HIS A 224 5.48 -11.22 -16.27
CA HIS A 224 4.79 -11.99 -15.21
C HIS A 224 3.32 -11.63 -15.02
N LEU A 225 2.88 -10.46 -15.45
CA LEU A 225 1.48 -10.07 -15.34
C LEU A 225 0.75 -10.41 -16.65
N ALA A 226 -0.02 -11.48 -16.65
CA ALA A 226 -0.77 -11.94 -17.81
C ALA A 226 -1.78 -10.87 -18.27
N VAL A 227 -1.86 -10.66 -19.60
CA VAL A 227 -2.71 -9.63 -20.20
C VAL A 227 -4.18 -9.81 -19.78
N ASN A 228 -4.79 -8.74 -19.32
CA ASN A 228 -6.19 -8.70 -18.87
C ASN A 228 -6.57 -9.75 -17.82
N SER A 229 -5.57 -10.25 -17.07
CA SER A 229 -5.83 -11.22 -15.98
C SER A 229 -6.28 -10.56 -14.68
N ALA A 230 -6.03 -9.26 -14.51
CA ALA A 230 -6.34 -8.50 -13.31
C ALA A 230 -6.71 -7.06 -13.68
N LYS A 231 -7.33 -6.31 -12.77
CA LYS A 231 -7.45 -4.86 -12.91
C LYS A 231 -6.19 -4.19 -12.36
N LEU A 232 -5.52 -3.37 -13.15
CA LEU A 232 -4.38 -2.56 -12.73
C LEU A 232 -4.66 -1.08 -12.96
N TYR A 233 -4.74 -0.31 -11.89
CA TYR A 233 -4.79 1.15 -11.93
C TYR A 233 -3.43 1.71 -11.56
N MET A 234 -2.95 2.69 -12.32
CA MET A 234 -1.74 3.44 -12.00
C MET A 234 -1.96 4.94 -12.19
N ASP A 235 -1.29 5.75 -11.41
CA ASP A 235 -1.30 7.20 -11.57
C ASP A 235 0.01 7.85 -11.13
N ASN A 236 0.19 9.12 -11.46
CA ASN A 236 1.17 10.01 -10.84
C ASN A 236 0.81 11.50 -11.04
N GLY A 237 1.37 12.33 -10.17
CA GLY A 237 1.42 13.78 -10.31
C GLY A 237 2.68 14.25 -11.05
N ASP A 238 3.10 15.49 -10.76
CA ASP A 238 4.32 16.09 -11.31
C ASP A 238 5.08 16.99 -10.31
N LYS A 239 4.68 16.96 -9.04
CA LYS A 239 5.35 17.72 -7.98
C LYS A 239 6.06 16.79 -7.01
N THR A 240 7.01 17.34 -6.28
CA THR A 240 7.83 16.62 -5.31
C THR A 240 8.46 15.37 -5.94
N LEU A 241 8.30 14.18 -5.35
CA LEU A 241 8.88 12.93 -5.86
C LEU A 241 8.28 12.52 -7.20
N ASP A 242 7.00 12.80 -7.45
CA ASP A 242 6.30 12.48 -8.71
C ASP A 242 6.92 13.16 -9.92
N ALA A 243 7.65 14.27 -9.73
CA ALA A 243 8.38 14.94 -10.80
C ALA A 243 9.40 14.03 -11.52
N TYR A 244 9.84 12.95 -10.86
CA TYR A 244 10.82 12.00 -11.41
C TYR A 244 10.17 10.74 -12.02
N TYR A 245 8.85 10.58 -11.94
CA TYR A 245 8.19 9.31 -12.31
C TYR A 245 7.68 9.27 -13.75
N GLY A 246 7.49 10.44 -14.37
CA GLY A 246 6.79 10.56 -15.66
C GLY A 246 7.38 9.69 -16.78
N GLU A 247 8.71 9.63 -16.92
CA GLU A 247 9.36 8.82 -17.94
C GLU A 247 9.18 7.32 -17.70
N ALA A 248 9.43 6.86 -16.46
CA ALA A 248 9.29 5.45 -16.11
C ALA A 248 7.83 4.99 -16.24
N GLN A 249 6.88 5.80 -15.77
CA GLN A 249 5.46 5.50 -15.88
C GLN A 249 4.99 5.46 -17.32
N ALA A 250 5.42 6.41 -18.16
CA ALA A 250 5.09 6.41 -19.59
C ALA A 250 5.59 5.14 -20.30
N ALA A 251 6.79 4.69 -19.96
CA ALA A 251 7.37 3.47 -20.52
C ALA A 251 6.58 2.21 -20.10
N ILE A 252 6.12 2.14 -18.83
CA ILE A 252 5.25 1.06 -18.34
C ILE A 252 3.93 1.08 -19.10
N ASN A 253 3.27 2.25 -19.20
CA ASN A 253 2.00 2.40 -19.90
C ASN A 253 2.09 1.94 -21.35
N ALA A 254 3.15 2.35 -22.05
CA ALA A 254 3.39 1.96 -23.44
C ALA A 254 3.57 0.43 -23.57
N SER A 255 4.32 -0.20 -22.66
CA SER A 255 4.57 -1.63 -22.68
C SER A 255 3.30 -2.44 -22.41
N LEU A 256 2.48 -2.07 -21.42
CA LEU A 256 1.23 -2.75 -21.13
C LEU A 256 0.23 -2.63 -22.28
N ARG A 257 0.10 -1.44 -22.89
CA ARG A 257 -0.78 -1.25 -24.05
C ARG A 257 -0.28 -2.02 -25.27
N ALA A 258 1.03 -2.04 -25.52
CA ALA A 258 1.62 -2.82 -26.61
C ALA A 258 1.43 -4.34 -26.42
N ALA A 259 1.39 -4.81 -25.17
CA ALA A 259 1.06 -6.19 -24.82
C ALA A 259 -0.43 -6.53 -25.00
N GLY A 260 -1.31 -5.54 -25.24
CA GLY A 260 -2.73 -5.77 -25.50
C GLY A 260 -3.66 -5.54 -24.29
N TRP A 261 -3.20 -4.86 -23.24
CA TRP A 261 -4.07 -4.50 -22.11
C TRP A 261 -5.15 -3.51 -22.55
N ASP A 262 -6.41 -3.85 -22.31
CA ASP A 262 -7.56 -3.00 -22.62
C ASP A 262 -7.91 -2.04 -21.46
N SER A 263 -8.85 -1.13 -21.72
CA SER A 263 -9.26 -0.11 -20.75
C SER A 263 -10.12 -0.64 -19.60
N ALA A 264 -10.64 -1.84 -19.68
CA ALA A 264 -11.37 -2.48 -18.58
C ALA A 264 -10.42 -3.07 -17.54
N HIS A 265 -9.18 -3.38 -17.95
CA HIS A 265 -8.20 -4.04 -17.10
C HIS A 265 -6.99 -3.15 -16.77
N PHE A 266 -6.68 -2.13 -17.59
CA PHE A 266 -5.62 -1.19 -17.30
C PHE A 266 -6.07 0.26 -17.47
N ALA A 267 -6.03 1.00 -16.37
CA ALA A 267 -6.27 2.44 -16.34
C ALA A 267 -5.04 3.19 -15.85
N TYR A 268 -4.74 4.31 -16.50
CA TYR A 268 -3.70 5.25 -16.07
C TYR A 268 -4.25 6.67 -16.06
N GLN A 269 -3.98 7.40 -14.98
CA GLN A 269 -4.37 8.79 -14.82
C GLN A 269 -3.17 9.68 -14.47
N TYR A 270 -3.02 10.80 -15.17
CA TYR A 270 -2.05 11.84 -14.83
C TYR A 270 -2.75 13.01 -14.14
N PHE A 271 -2.16 13.49 -13.04
CA PHE A 271 -2.70 14.59 -12.23
C PHE A 271 -1.75 15.79 -12.23
N PRO A 272 -1.89 16.75 -13.19
CA PRO A 272 -1.04 17.93 -13.26
C PRO A 272 -1.15 18.75 -11.97
N GLY A 273 0.01 19.13 -11.40
CA GLY A 273 0.10 19.91 -10.18
C GLY A 273 0.06 19.12 -8.89
N ALA A 274 -0.28 17.83 -8.94
CA ALA A 274 -0.33 16.98 -7.75
C ALA A 274 1.08 16.58 -7.26
N ALA A 275 1.23 16.56 -5.93
CA ALA A 275 2.45 16.16 -5.24
C ALA A 275 2.39 14.69 -4.77
N HIS A 276 3.54 14.20 -4.35
CA HIS A 276 3.70 12.88 -3.73
C HIS A 276 3.35 12.95 -2.24
N CYS A 277 2.07 13.03 -1.92
CA CYS A 277 1.60 13.15 -0.53
C CYS A 277 0.16 12.67 -0.36
N GLU A 278 -0.22 12.42 0.88
CA GLU A 278 -1.51 11.88 1.28
C GLU A 278 -2.67 12.80 0.90
N ASP A 279 -2.55 14.12 1.05
CA ASP A 279 -3.60 15.07 0.68
C ASP A 279 -3.96 14.99 -0.82
N ASP A 280 -2.94 14.86 -1.68
CA ASP A 280 -3.16 14.72 -3.12
C ASP A 280 -3.67 13.32 -3.49
N TRP A 281 -3.30 12.27 -2.76
CA TRP A 281 -3.88 10.93 -2.95
C TRP A 281 -5.32 10.88 -2.47
N GLN A 282 -5.64 11.47 -1.31
CA GLN A 282 -7.01 11.61 -0.80
C GLN A 282 -7.94 12.26 -1.83
N ALA A 283 -7.50 13.38 -2.42
CA ALA A 283 -8.31 14.13 -3.38
C ALA A 283 -8.76 13.30 -4.61
N ARG A 284 -8.05 12.23 -4.94
CA ARG A 284 -8.32 11.40 -6.13
C ARG A 284 -8.78 9.96 -5.83
N LEU A 285 -8.90 9.57 -4.56
CA LEU A 285 -9.34 8.24 -4.13
C LEU A 285 -10.57 7.69 -4.85
N PRO A 286 -11.63 8.47 -5.12
CA PRO A 286 -12.81 7.95 -5.79
C PRO A 286 -12.52 7.31 -7.15
N ILE A 287 -11.46 7.71 -7.85
CA ILE A 287 -11.13 7.20 -9.20
C ILE A 287 -10.60 5.77 -9.12
N PRO A 288 -9.47 5.48 -8.41
CA PRO A 288 -8.97 4.11 -8.30
C PRO A 288 -9.94 3.16 -7.58
N LEU A 289 -10.67 3.63 -6.56
CA LEU A 289 -11.66 2.80 -5.85
C LEU A 289 -12.81 2.38 -6.76
N SER A 290 -13.38 3.31 -7.57
CA SER A 290 -14.39 2.94 -8.54
C SER A 290 -13.85 1.99 -9.59
N PHE A 291 -12.65 2.23 -10.12
CA PHE A 291 -12.06 1.35 -11.12
C PHE A 291 -11.88 -0.09 -10.61
N LEU A 292 -11.48 -0.27 -9.36
CA LEU A 292 -11.31 -1.62 -8.80
C LEU A 292 -12.65 -2.28 -8.44
N LEU A 293 -13.52 -1.56 -7.73
CA LEU A 293 -14.60 -2.13 -6.92
C LEU A 293 -16.00 -2.00 -7.56
N GLU A 294 -16.10 -1.45 -8.76
CA GLU A 294 -17.34 -1.46 -9.56
C GLU A 294 -17.77 -2.85 -9.99
#